data_ddefacb9b160a4672781a5bce48614e4
#
_entry.id   ddefacb9b160a4672781a5bce48614e4
#
_cell.length_a   1.000
_cell.length_b   1.000
_cell.length_c   1.000
_cell.angle_alpha   90.00
_cell.angle_beta   90.00
_cell.angle_gamma   90.00
#
_symmetry.space_group_name_H-M   'P 1'
#
loop_
_entity.id
_entity.type
_entity.pdbx_description
1 polymer ?
#
loop_
_entity_poly.entity_id
_entity_poly.type
_entity_poly.pdbx_seq_one_letter_code
_entity_poly.pdbx_strand_id
1 'polypeptide(L)'
;MRAALSVVLLAMTVATTVSAVGLGRAVIAGAQAPARTPNELGRVMILEYHKIDNPEARWTRTPENFKRDLIRLWERGYRTVALTDYIDGKIALPAGTSPVVFTFDDSSPGQFRYVQKGNDWVIDPECAIGIFEAFAREHPGFGHAATFYVLPGAKPPNDLFNQKDLAGRKLQYLVSQGYEIGNHTLWHAELGRYPEATVRDQLATAQVWVQRHVPGYRFRTLAL
;
A
#
# COMPACT_ATOMS: atom_id res chain seq x y z
N MET A 1 73.93 -29.71 48.85
CA MET A 1 73.28 -30.43 49.94
C MET A 1 72.12 -29.63 50.46
N ARG A 2 70.90 -29.97 50.11
CA ARG A 2 69.63 -29.73 50.82
C ARG A 2 68.55 -30.47 50.04
N ALA A 3 68.00 -31.50 50.65
CA ALA A 3 66.92 -32.32 50.13
C ALA A 3 65.62 -31.58 50.26
N ALA A 4 64.80 -31.56 49.20
CA ALA A 4 63.46 -31.11 49.24
C ALA A 4 62.52 -32.31 49.30
N LEU A 5 61.68 -32.33 50.32
CA LEU A 5 60.70 -33.33 50.62
C LEU A 5 59.44 -33.02 49.81
N SER A 6 59.05 -33.92 48.92
CA SER A 6 57.78 -33.78 48.17
C SER A 6 56.64 -34.46 48.95
N VAL A 7 55.72 -33.67 49.41
CA VAL A 7 54.44 -34.15 50.00
C VAL A 7 53.42 -34.33 48.90
N VAL A 8 53.02 -35.56 48.67
CA VAL A 8 51.89 -35.89 47.75
C VAL A 8 50.61 -35.85 48.56
N LEU A 9 49.77 -34.85 48.24
CA LEU A 9 48.45 -34.75 48.82
C LEU A 9 47.43 -35.46 47.87
N LEU A 10 46.91 -36.55 48.39
CA LEU A 10 45.84 -37.32 47.69
C LEU A 10 44.51 -36.70 47.99
N ALA A 11 43.93 -35.94 47.05
CA ALA A 11 42.57 -35.39 47.16
C ALA A 11 41.56 -36.42 46.66
N MET A 12 40.76 -36.95 47.58
CA MET A 12 39.57 -37.75 47.25
C MET A 12 38.44 -36.81 46.83
N THR A 13 38.09 -36.81 45.55
CA THR A 13 36.89 -36.14 45.04
C THR A 13 35.68 -37.08 45.17
N VAL A 14 34.79 -36.74 46.08
CA VAL A 14 33.45 -37.38 46.16
C VAL A 14 32.58 -36.77 45.04
N ALA A 15 32.28 -37.54 44.02
CA ALA A 15 31.37 -37.17 43.00
C ALA A 15 29.90 -37.37 43.48
N THR A 16 29.24 -36.27 43.84
CA THR A 16 27.78 -36.28 44.06
C THR A 16 27.08 -36.13 42.70
N THR A 17 26.50 -37.23 42.24
CA THR A 17 25.61 -37.20 41.09
C THR A 17 24.28 -36.55 41.47
N VAL A 18 24.06 -35.30 41.10
CA VAL A 18 22.73 -34.65 41.14
C VAL A 18 21.97 -35.12 39.93
N SER A 19 21.00 -36.01 40.11
CA SER A 19 20.02 -36.36 39.09
C SER A 19 19.10 -35.13 38.89
N ALA A 20 19.32 -34.38 37.82
CA ALA A 20 18.38 -33.35 37.36
C ALA A 20 17.16 -34.07 36.77
N VAL A 21 16.07 -34.11 37.53
CA VAL A 21 14.76 -34.43 37.00
C VAL A 21 14.39 -33.27 36.08
N GLY A 22 14.58 -33.46 34.77
CA GLY A 22 14.15 -32.53 33.74
C GLY A 22 12.63 -32.50 33.73
N LEU A 23 12.05 -31.43 34.29
CA LEU A 23 10.68 -31.05 33.96
C LEU A 23 10.64 -30.69 32.48
N GLY A 24 10.36 -31.66 31.65
CA GLY A 24 10.03 -31.48 30.25
C GLY A 24 8.84 -30.54 30.17
N ARG A 25 9.10 -29.27 29.84
CA ARG A 25 8.06 -28.39 29.35
C ARG A 25 7.53 -29.03 28.08
N ALA A 26 6.37 -29.65 28.17
CA ALA A 26 5.59 -30.00 27.00
C ALA A 26 5.31 -28.69 26.25
N VAL A 27 6.05 -28.45 25.18
CA VAL A 27 5.68 -27.45 24.18
C VAL A 27 4.40 -28.01 23.58
N ILE A 28 3.26 -27.51 24.06
CA ILE A 28 1.99 -27.71 23.37
C ILE A 28 2.24 -27.07 22.01
N ALA A 29 2.52 -27.91 21.00
CA ALA A 29 2.49 -27.46 19.60
C ALA A 29 1.08 -26.91 19.41
N GLY A 30 0.95 -25.59 19.43
CA GLY A 30 -0.29 -24.92 19.15
C GLY A 30 -0.79 -25.47 17.83
N ALA A 31 -2.00 -26.04 17.82
CA ALA A 31 -2.62 -26.54 16.63
C ALA A 31 -2.59 -25.40 15.61
N GLN A 32 -1.72 -25.53 14.63
CA GLN A 32 -1.58 -24.56 13.55
C GLN A 32 -2.95 -24.55 12.86
N ALA A 33 -3.65 -23.41 12.91
CA ALA A 33 -4.90 -23.27 12.20
C ALA A 33 -4.69 -23.76 10.76
N PRO A 34 -5.63 -24.54 10.18
CA PRO A 34 -5.43 -25.12 8.87
C PRO A 34 -5.04 -24.00 7.90
N ALA A 35 -3.94 -24.20 7.18
CA ALA A 35 -3.43 -23.23 6.23
C ALA A 35 -4.56 -22.94 5.22
N ARG A 36 -5.14 -21.75 5.30
CA ARG A 36 -6.16 -21.33 4.34
C ARG A 36 -5.49 -21.19 2.98
N THR A 37 -6.16 -21.69 1.95
CA THR A 37 -5.73 -21.42 0.58
C THR A 37 -5.85 -19.92 0.28
N PRO A 38 -5.03 -19.36 -0.63
CA PRO A 38 -5.21 -17.97 -1.06
C PRO A 38 -6.57 -17.80 -1.74
N ASN A 39 -7.24 -16.69 -1.49
CA ASN A 39 -8.56 -16.40 -2.06
C ASN A 39 -8.39 -15.65 -3.41
N GLU A 40 -7.79 -16.30 -4.41
CA GLU A 40 -7.51 -15.70 -5.72
C GLU A 40 -8.70 -15.77 -6.68
N LEU A 41 -9.59 -16.73 -6.48
CA LEU A 41 -10.77 -16.97 -7.35
C LEU A 41 -12.10 -16.53 -6.71
N GLY A 42 -12.04 -15.95 -5.53
CA GLY A 42 -13.22 -15.54 -4.78
C GLY A 42 -13.64 -14.09 -5.07
N ARG A 43 -14.36 -13.51 -4.12
CA ARG A 43 -14.77 -12.10 -4.21
C ARG A 43 -13.59 -11.20 -3.91
N VAL A 44 -13.34 -10.24 -4.79
CA VAL A 44 -12.33 -9.18 -4.61
C VAL A 44 -13.03 -7.94 -4.05
N MET A 45 -12.51 -7.41 -2.95
CA MET A 45 -12.95 -6.14 -2.40
C MET A 45 -12.28 -5.02 -3.17
N ILE A 46 -13.06 -4.11 -3.73
CA ILE A 46 -12.56 -2.87 -4.36
C ILE A 46 -13.00 -1.72 -3.45
N LEU A 47 -12.03 -0.98 -2.92
CA LEU A 47 -12.25 0.17 -2.05
C LEU A 47 -11.99 1.44 -2.82
N GLU A 48 -13.02 2.28 -2.93
CA GLU A 48 -12.97 3.57 -3.57
C GLU A 48 -12.85 4.68 -2.52
N TYR A 49 -11.82 5.49 -2.64
CA TYR A 49 -11.57 6.67 -1.84
C TYR A 49 -11.58 7.93 -2.72
N HIS A 50 -12.11 9.04 -2.20
CA HIS A 50 -12.05 10.33 -2.87
C HIS A 50 -11.07 11.26 -2.16
N LYS A 51 -11.45 11.78 -0.99
CA LYS A 51 -10.63 12.72 -0.24
C LYS A 51 -10.01 12.04 0.98
N ILE A 52 -8.72 12.25 1.18
CA ILE A 52 -8.06 11.97 2.47
C ILE A 52 -7.81 13.32 3.12
N ASP A 53 -8.72 13.74 4.00
CA ASP A 53 -8.71 15.09 4.59
C ASP A 53 -9.58 15.14 5.87
N ASN A 54 -9.63 16.30 6.51
CA ASN A 54 -10.49 16.57 7.67
C ASN A 54 -11.55 17.64 7.35
N PRO A 55 -12.74 17.55 7.95
CA PRO A 55 -13.26 16.47 8.79
C PRO A 55 -13.76 15.26 7.99
N GLU A 56 -14.03 14.14 8.67
CA GLU A 56 -14.69 12.96 8.07
C GLU A 56 -16.05 13.35 7.48
N ALA A 57 -16.32 12.90 6.24
CA ALA A 57 -17.58 13.15 5.53
C ALA A 57 -17.87 12.01 4.56
N ARG A 58 -19.01 12.06 3.86
CA ARG A 58 -19.42 11.01 2.92
C ARG A 58 -18.32 10.63 1.91
N TRP A 59 -17.60 11.62 1.37
CA TRP A 59 -16.55 11.45 0.37
C TRP A 59 -15.17 11.85 0.91
N THR A 60 -15.05 11.95 2.24
CA THR A 60 -13.81 12.34 2.90
C THR A 60 -13.51 11.35 4.02
N ARG A 61 -12.38 10.67 3.89
CA ARG A 61 -11.83 9.81 4.92
C ARG A 61 -10.71 10.57 5.63
N THR A 62 -10.74 10.65 6.96
CA THR A 62 -9.63 11.31 7.66
C THR A 62 -8.34 10.51 7.53
N PRO A 63 -7.16 11.16 7.53
CA PRO A 63 -5.87 10.46 7.51
C PRO A 63 -5.77 9.38 8.58
N GLU A 64 -6.25 9.69 9.80
CA GLU A 64 -6.26 8.73 10.91
C GLU A 64 -7.17 7.52 10.63
N ASN A 65 -8.37 7.75 10.09
CA ASN A 65 -9.29 6.68 9.74
C ASN A 65 -8.76 5.85 8.57
N PHE A 66 -8.10 6.47 7.59
CA PHE A 66 -7.45 5.74 6.51
C PHE A 66 -6.32 4.84 7.03
N LYS A 67 -5.47 5.32 7.95
CA LYS A 67 -4.48 4.48 8.66
C LYS A 67 -5.14 3.28 9.35
N ARG A 68 -6.27 3.50 10.04
CA ARG A 68 -7.01 2.42 10.71
C ARG A 68 -7.61 1.41 9.72
N ASP A 69 -8.02 1.85 8.55
CA ASP A 69 -8.52 0.95 7.51
C ASP A 69 -7.40 0.01 7.04
N LEU A 70 -6.20 0.53 6.80
CA LEU A 70 -5.03 -0.29 6.40
C LEU A 70 -4.69 -1.33 7.47
N ILE A 71 -4.66 -0.93 8.76
CA ILE A 71 -4.41 -1.84 9.89
C ILE A 71 -5.45 -2.97 9.90
N ARG A 72 -6.73 -2.62 9.81
CA ARG A 72 -7.83 -3.61 9.81
C ARG A 72 -7.76 -4.59 8.64
N LEU A 73 -7.38 -4.09 7.47
CA LEU A 73 -7.22 -4.94 6.28
C LEU A 73 -6.06 -5.90 6.47
N TRP A 74 -4.92 -5.41 6.95
CA TRP A 74 -3.75 -6.23 7.24
C TRP A 74 -4.07 -7.34 8.25
N GLU A 75 -4.66 -6.98 9.40
CA GLU A 75 -5.03 -7.91 10.47
C GLU A 75 -6.03 -8.99 10.00
N ARG A 76 -6.88 -8.65 9.04
CA ARG A 76 -7.85 -9.58 8.43
C ARG A 76 -7.28 -10.39 7.27
N GLY A 77 -5.99 -10.27 7.01
CA GLY A 77 -5.32 -11.04 5.98
C GLY A 77 -5.50 -10.51 4.55
N TYR A 78 -5.95 -9.27 4.36
CA TYR A 78 -6.00 -8.67 3.04
C TYR A 78 -4.62 -8.24 2.57
N ARG A 79 -4.40 -8.34 1.25
CA ARG A 79 -3.18 -7.90 0.55
C ARG A 79 -3.58 -7.09 -0.67
N THR A 80 -2.85 -6.02 -0.94
CA THR A 80 -3.17 -5.18 -2.09
C THR A 80 -2.80 -5.88 -3.37
N VAL A 81 -3.68 -5.77 -4.37
CA VAL A 81 -3.43 -6.22 -5.74
C VAL A 81 -3.71 -5.08 -6.70
N ALA A 82 -2.97 -5.02 -7.81
CA ALA A 82 -3.26 -4.03 -8.82
C ALA A 82 -4.62 -4.32 -9.48
N LEU A 83 -5.37 -3.26 -9.80
CA LEU A 83 -6.64 -3.41 -10.52
C LEU A 83 -6.42 -4.08 -11.88
N THR A 84 -5.32 -3.76 -12.54
CA THR A 84 -4.95 -4.39 -13.81
C THR A 84 -4.66 -5.88 -13.67
N ASP A 85 -4.03 -6.33 -12.59
CA ASP A 85 -3.83 -7.76 -12.32
C ASP A 85 -5.16 -8.48 -12.06
N TYR A 86 -6.08 -7.81 -11.36
CA TYR A 86 -7.43 -8.33 -11.17
C TYR A 86 -8.17 -8.49 -12.52
N ILE A 87 -8.13 -7.47 -13.38
CA ILE A 87 -8.76 -7.51 -14.71
C ILE A 87 -8.15 -8.60 -15.61
N ASP A 88 -6.84 -8.76 -15.54
CA ASP A 88 -6.09 -9.74 -16.32
C ASP A 88 -6.17 -11.17 -15.75
N GLY A 89 -6.78 -11.36 -14.59
CA GLY A 89 -6.81 -12.67 -13.90
C GLY A 89 -5.44 -13.13 -13.40
N LYS A 90 -4.54 -12.19 -13.05
CA LYS A 90 -3.15 -12.44 -12.64
C LYS A 90 -2.92 -12.22 -11.15
N ILE A 91 -3.94 -12.42 -10.33
CA ILE A 91 -3.80 -12.29 -8.88
C ILE A 91 -2.91 -13.44 -8.38
N ALA A 92 -1.85 -13.09 -7.64
CA ALA A 92 -0.97 -14.03 -6.96
C ALA A 92 -0.82 -13.59 -5.49
N LEU A 93 -1.30 -14.41 -4.56
CA LEU A 93 -1.36 -14.09 -3.14
C LEU A 93 -0.69 -15.16 -2.28
N PRO A 94 -0.10 -14.77 -1.13
CA PRO A 94 0.33 -15.71 -0.13
C PRO A 94 -0.84 -16.56 0.41
N ALA A 95 -0.57 -17.79 0.79
CA ALA A 95 -1.56 -18.66 1.40
C ALA A 95 -2.24 -17.98 2.60
N GLY A 96 -3.55 -18.16 2.74
CA GLY A 96 -4.34 -17.60 3.84
C GLY A 96 -4.71 -16.13 3.69
N THR A 97 -4.39 -15.49 2.56
CA THR A 97 -4.71 -14.08 2.32
C THR A 97 -5.81 -13.87 1.28
N SER A 98 -6.38 -12.69 1.24
CA SER A 98 -7.42 -12.27 0.32
C SER A 98 -7.04 -10.96 -0.39
N PRO A 99 -7.45 -10.75 -1.65
CA PRO A 99 -7.13 -9.54 -2.39
C PRO A 99 -7.97 -8.35 -1.92
N VAL A 100 -7.36 -7.17 -1.96
CA VAL A 100 -8.05 -5.89 -1.90
C VAL A 100 -7.45 -4.95 -2.96
N VAL A 101 -8.32 -4.28 -3.71
CA VAL A 101 -7.96 -3.25 -4.67
C VAL A 101 -8.27 -1.89 -4.05
N PHE A 102 -7.33 -0.94 -4.19
CA PHE A 102 -7.53 0.45 -3.81
C PHE A 102 -7.68 1.31 -5.05
N THR A 103 -8.72 2.14 -5.08
CA THR A 103 -8.90 3.19 -6.08
C THR A 103 -9.08 4.54 -5.41
N PHE A 104 -8.54 5.58 -6.03
CA PHE A 104 -8.63 6.97 -5.58
C PHE A 104 -9.16 7.82 -6.73
N ASP A 105 -10.34 8.38 -6.56
CA ASP A 105 -11.02 9.16 -7.59
C ASP A 105 -10.83 10.67 -7.37
N ASP A 106 -10.99 11.47 -8.42
CA ASP A 106 -11.00 12.94 -8.41
C ASP A 106 -9.66 13.67 -8.35
N SER A 107 -8.52 13.01 -8.20
CA SER A 107 -7.21 13.69 -8.02
C SER A 107 -7.23 14.77 -6.93
N SER A 108 -7.85 14.51 -5.78
CA SER A 108 -7.96 15.50 -4.70
C SER A 108 -6.60 15.74 -4.02
N PRO A 109 -6.38 16.92 -3.38
CA PRO A 109 -5.10 17.28 -2.77
C PRO A 109 -4.60 16.30 -1.72
N GLY A 110 -5.51 15.74 -0.93
CA GLY A 110 -5.17 14.80 0.14
C GLY A 110 -4.77 13.42 -0.35
N GLN A 111 -4.93 13.11 -1.64
CA GLN A 111 -4.44 11.85 -2.19
C GLN A 111 -2.93 11.87 -2.41
N PHE A 112 -2.40 12.98 -2.95
CA PHE A 112 -0.98 13.14 -3.20
C PHE A 112 -0.56 14.59 -3.05
N ARG A 113 0.09 14.93 -1.97
CA ARG A 113 0.58 16.27 -1.68
C ARG A 113 2.09 16.25 -1.40
N TYR A 114 2.80 17.21 -1.98
CA TYR A 114 4.14 17.56 -1.55
C TYR A 114 4.07 18.71 -0.56
N VAL A 115 4.90 18.66 0.48
CA VAL A 115 5.12 19.75 1.44
C VAL A 115 6.59 20.14 1.44
N GLN A 116 6.85 21.42 1.71
CA GLN A 116 8.21 21.92 1.79
C GLN A 116 8.82 21.60 3.15
N LYS A 117 10.00 20.99 3.15
CA LYS A 117 10.80 20.74 4.35
C LYS A 117 12.21 21.28 4.13
N GLY A 118 12.48 22.46 4.69
CA GLY A 118 13.69 23.22 4.33
C GLY A 118 13.64 23.63 2.85
N ASN A 119 14.66 23.25 2.10
CA ASN A 119 14.73 23.51 0.66
C ASN A 119 14.14 22.38 -0.20
N ASP A 120 13.68 21.28 0.39
CA ASP A 120 13.23 20.10 -0.32
C ASP A 120 11.70 19.98 -0.33
N TRP A 121 11.19 19.42 -1.43
CA TRP A 121 9.82 18.96 -1.54
C TRP A 121 9.73 17.49 -1.18
N VAL A 122 9.05 17.16 -0.09
CA VAL A 122 8.81 15.79 0.40
C VAL A 122 7.34 15.43 0.30
N ILE A 123 7.02 14.16 0.18
CA ILE A 123 5.63 13.69 0.24
C ILE A 123 5.09 13.95 1.64
N ASP A 124 3.93 14.57 1.71
CA ASP A 124 3.22 14.79 2.97
C ASP A 124 2.86 13.45 3.62
N PRO A 125 3.32 13.19 4.86
CA PRO A 125 3.02 11.93 5.55
C PRO A 125 1.54 11.73 5.87
N GLU A 126 0.72 12.79 5.78
CA GLU A 126 -0.73 12.73 6.05
C GLU A 126 -1.58 12.63 4.78
N CYS A 127 -1.00 12.64 3.58
CA CYS A 127 -1.73 12.33 2.36
C CYS A 127 -1.80 10.81 2.12
N ALA A 128 -2.72 10.37 1.24
CA ALA A 128 -2.93 8.94 0.98
C ALA A 128 -1.64 8.21 0.61
N ILE A 129 -0.86 8.74 -0.34
CA ILE A 129 0.44 8.15 -0.74
C ILE A 129 1.40 8.05 0.44
N GLY A 130 1.56 9.12 1.23
CA GLY A 130 2.47 9.13 2.37
C GLY A 130 2.09 8.08 3.42
N ILE A 131 0.82 7.99 3.75
CA ILE A 131 0.27 6.99 4.68
C ILE A 131 0.44 5.56 4.13
N PHE A 132 0.07 5.35 2.87
CA PHE A 132 0.05 4.04 2.25
C PHE A 132 1.46 3.44 2.13
N GLU A 133 2.43 4.24 1.70
CA GLU A 133 3.83 3.82 1.59
C GLU A 133 4.49 3.61 2.96
N ALA A 134 4.19 4.46 3.95
CA ALA A 134 4.67 4.25 5.31
C ALA A 134 4.16 2.91 5.85
N PHE A 135 2.86 2.65 5.69
CA PHE A 135 2.24 1.40 6.10
C PHE A 135 2.84 0.17 5.41
N ALA A 136 3.05 0.24 4.09
CA ALA A 136 3.65 -0.86 3.33
C ALA A 136 5.10 -1.17 3.77
N ARG A 137 5.87 -0.14 4.16
CA ARG A 137 7.21 -0.34 4.73
C ARG A 137 7.19 -1.00 6.11
N GLU A 138 6.22 -0.65 6.95
CA GLU A 138 6.04 -1.21 8.30
C GLU A 138 5.44 -2.63 8.27
N HIS A 139 4.70 -2.96 7.20
CA HIS A 139 4.01 -4.24 7.03
C HIS A 139 4.44 -4.93 5.72
N PRO A 140 5.67 -5.48 5.66
CA PRO A 140 6.15 -6.18 4.48
C PRO A 140 5.18 -7.29 4.05
N GLY A 141 4.85 -7.31 2.76
CA GLY A 141 3.89 -8.27 2.21
C GLY A 141 2.44 -7.77 2.20
N PHE A 142 2.10 -6.60 2.77
CA PHE A 142 0.81 -5.97 2.51
C PHE A 142 0.64 -5.58 1.06
N GLY A 143 1.73 -5.13 0.43
CA GLY A 143 1.74 -4.54 -0.90
C GLY A 143 1.44 -3.03 -0.86
N HIS A 144 1.55 -2.39 -2.03
CA HIS A 144 1.26 -0.95 -2.18
C HIS A 144 0.59 -0.64 -3.52
N ALA A 145 -0.09 -1.63 -4.12
CA ALA A 145 -0.82 -1.42 -5.37
C ALA A 145 -2.07 -0.57 -5.16
N ALA A 146 -2.24 0.45 -6.00
CA ALA A 146 -3.44 1.29 -6.05
C ALA A 146 -3.57 1.94 -7.43
N THR A 147 -4.80 2.34 -7.77
CA THR A 147 -5.14 3.08 -9.00
C THR A 147 -5.59 4.48 -8.64
N PHE A 148 -5.01 5.50 -9.27
CA PHE A 148 -5.39 6.91 -9.14
C PHE A 148 -6.10 7.36 -10.41
N TYR A 149 -7.41 7.57 -10.33
CA TYR A 149 -8.21 8.10 -11.42
C TYR A 149 -8.11 9.62 -11.47
N VAL A 150 -7.47 10.12 -12.54
CA VAL A 150 -7.07 11.52 -12.60
C VAL A 150 -7.94 12.34 -13.55
N LEU A 151 -8.08 13.62 -13.21
CA LEU A 151 -8.87 14.64 -13.91
C LEU A 151 -7.94 15.77 -14.44
N PRO A 152 -7.23 15.57 -15.57
CA PRO A 152 -6.21 16.52 -16.00
C PRO A 152 -6.72 17.92 -16.37
N GLY A 153 -7.97 18.04 -16.74
CA GLY A 153 -8.62 19.32 -17.12
C GLY A 153 -9.61 19.83 -16.09
N ALA A 154 -9.66 19.24 -14.89
CA ALA A 154 -10.54 19.73 -13.83
C ALA A 154 -10.09 21.09 -13.29
N LYS A 155 -11.02 21.77 -12.61
CA LYS A 155 -10.70 22.99 -11.86
C LYS A 155 -10.15 22.64 -10.46
N PRO A 156 -9.37 23.55 -9.84
CA PRO A 156 -9.01 23.37 -8.45
C PRO A 156 -10.24 23.08 -7.55
N PRO A 157 -10.09 22.23 -6.54
CA PRO A 157 -8.86 21.62 -6.05
C PRO A 157 -8.50 20.27 -6.71
N ASN A 158 -9.25 19.81 -7.71
CA ASN A 158 -9.10 18.48 -8.31
C ASN A 158 -8.20 18.48 -9.57
N ASP A 159 -7.53 19.60 -9.85
CA ASP A 159 -6.59 19.75 -10.95
C ASP A 159 -5.24 19.08 -10.63
N LEU A 160 -5.23 17.74 -10.75
CA LEU A 160 -4.05 16.91 -10.48
C LEU A 160 -3.43 17.18 -9.10
N PHE A 161 -4.27 16.97 -8.07
CA PHE A 161 -3.88 17.08 -6.67
C PHE A 161 -3.52 18.52 -6.23
N ASN A 162 -4.10 19.53 -6.90
CA ASN A 162 -4.02 20.97 -6.56
C ASN A 162 -2.58 21.52 -6.36
N GLN A 163 -1.61 20.97 -7.09
CA GLN A 163 -0.23 21.47 -7.13
C GLN A 163 0.25 21.43 -8.57
N LYS A 164 -0.28 22.33 -9.40
CA LYS A 164 -0.13 22.34 -10.85
C LYS A 164 1.33 22.25 -11.32
N ASP A 165 2.23 22.98 -10.67
CA ASP A 165 3.65 22.98 -11.03
C ASP A 165 4.36 21.66 -10.71
N LEU A 166 3.79 20.87 -9.81
CA LEU A 166 4.29 19.56 -9.42
C LEU A 166 3.53 18.39 -10.07
N ALA A 167 2.50 18.67 -10.89
CA ALA A 167 1.66 17.65 -11.48
C ALA A 167 2.44 16.60 -12.27
N GLY A 168 3.37 17.04 -13.14
CA GLY A 168 4.22 16.12 -13.89
C GLY A 168 5.08 15.23 -12.98
N ARG A 169 5.70 15.82 -11.95
CA ARG A 169 6.48 15.08 -10.96
C ARG A 169 5.64 14.03 -10.23
N LYS A 170 4.39 14.38 -9.88
CA LYS A 170 3.47 13.44 -9.23
C LYS A 170 3.11 12.26 -10.13
N LEU A 171 2.74 12.51 -11.39
CA LEU A 171 2.41 11.44 -12.33
C LEU A 171 3.60 10.52 -12.59
N GLN A 172 4.80 11.07 -12.79
CA GLN A 172 6.03 10.30 -12.94
C GLN A 172 6.32 9.47 -11.69
N TYR A 173 6.13 10.05 -10.51
CA TYR A 173 6.30 9.33 -9.24
C TYR A 173 5.34 8.14 -9.14
N LEU A 174 4.04 8.35 -9.37
CA LEU A 174 3.05 7.26 -9.32
C LEU A 174 3.46 6.09 -10.20
N VAL A 175 3.81 6.34 -11.45
CA VAL A 175 4.22 5.29 -12.39
C VAL A 175 5.53 4.64 -11.97
N SER A 176 6.52 5.42 -11.50
CA SER A 176 7.82 4.88 -11.06
C SER A 176 7.70 3.98 -9.83
N GLN A 177 6.70 4.19 -8.97
CA GLN A 177 6.40 3.35 -7.81
C GLN A 177 5.45 2.19 -8.12
N GLY A 178 5.02 2.03 -9.38
CA GLY A 178 4.14 0.94 -9.79
C GLY A 178 2.65 1.18 -9.52
N TYR A 179 2.26 2.40 -9.15
CA TYR A 179 0.84 2.77 -9.10
C TYR A 179 0.27 2.91 -10.51
N GLU A 180 -1.00 2.56 -10.66
CA GLU A 180 -1.74 2.80 -11.89
C GLU A 180 -2.32 4.21 -11.89
N ILE A 181 -2.24 4.87 -13.05
CA ILE A 181 -3.02 6.08 -13.32
C ILE A 181 -4.19 5.66 -14.21
N GLY A 182 -5.42 5.86 -13.75
CA GLY A 182 -6.64 5.60 -14.49
C GLY A 182 -7.26 6.88 -15.08
N ASN A 183 -8.10 6.71 -16.08
CA ASN A 183 -8.84 7.81 -16.69
C ASN A 183 -10.10 8.13 -15.88
N HIS A 184 -10.30 9.39 -15.50
CA HIS A 184 -11.56 9.86 -14.87
C HIS A 184 -12.27 10.92 -15.72
N THR A 185 -12.11 10.83 -17.03
CA THR A 185 -12.43 11.87 -18.01
C THR A 185 -11.49 13.08 -17.91
N LEU A 186 -11.70 14.10 -18.71
CA LEU A 186 -10.85 15.30 -18.68
C LEU A 186 -11.22 16.22 -17.50
N TRP A 187 -12.51 16.44 -17.25
CA TRP A 187 -13.00 17.37 -16.21
C TRP A 187 -14.17 16.82 -15.37
N HIS A 188 -14.32 15.53 -15.22
CA HIS A 188 -15.43 14.87 -14.54
C HIS A 188 -16.77 15.03 -15.30
N ALA A 189 -16.74 14.79 -16.61
CA ALA A 189 -17.93 14.91 -17.44
C ALA A 189 -18.91 13.75 -17.19
N GLU A 190 -20.18 14.06 -16.99
CA GLU A 190 -21.27 13.07 -17.02
C GLU A 190 -21.49 12.60 -18.47
N LEU A 191 -20.70 11.63 -18.91
CA LEU A 191 -20.57 11.25 -20.34
C LEU A 191 -21.93 10.99 -21.02
N GLY A 192 -22.91 10.44 -20.30
CA GLY A 192 -24.23 10.18 -20.84
C GLY A 192 -25.03 11.44 -21.23
N ARG A 193 -24.55 12.62 -20.86
CA ARG A 193 -25.22 13.91 -21.22
C ARG A 193 -24.60 14.60 -22.42
N TYR A 194 -23.55 14.01 -23.02
CA TYR A 194 -22.79 14.64 -24.09
C TYR A 194 -22.84 13.85 -25.40
N PRO A 195 -22.74 14.52 -26.56
CA PRO A 195 -22.57 13.85 -27.83
C PRO A 195 -21.31 12.99 -27.88
N GLU A 196 -21.32 11.96 -28.69
CA GLU A 196 -20.20 11.02 -28.83
C GLU A 196 -18.84 11.71 -29.09
N ALA A 197 -18.83 12.77 -29.90
CA ALA A 197 -17.61 13.54 -30.17
C ALA A 197 -17.00 14.12 -28.88
N THR A 198 -17.85 14.67 -27.98
CA THR A 198 -17.40 15.17 -26.69
C THR A 198 -16.91 14.05 -25.78
N VAL A 199 -17.60 12.89 -25.77
CA VAL A 199 -17.17 11.71 -25.00
C VAL A 199 -15.78 11.25 -25.46
N ARG A 200 -15.57 11.13 -26.75
CA ARG A 200 -14.24 10.79 -27.31
C ARG A 200 -13.17 11.80 -26.90
N ASP A 201 -13.50 13.08 -26.95
CA ASP A 201 -12.60 14.17 -26.59
C ASP A 201 -12.20 14.12 -25.10
N GLN A 202 -13.18 13.86 -24.22
CA GLN A 202 -12.93 13.69 -22.78
C GLN A 202 -11.88 12.62 -22.49
N LEU A 203 -12.01 11.48 -23.12
CA LEU A 203 -11.13 10.33 -22.89
C LEU A 203 -9.78 10.50 -23.57
N ALA A 204 -9.77 10.95 -24.83
CA ALA A 204 -8.55 11.09 -25.62
C ALA A 204 -7.66 12.24 -25.11
N THR A 205 -8.25 13.40 -24.78
CA THR A 205 -7.50 14.55 -24.28
C THR A 205 -6.88 14.27 -22.92
N ALA A 206 -7.60 13.57 -22.03
CA ALA A 206 -7.02 13.12 -20.75
C ALA A 206 -5.80 12.21 -20.97
N GLN A 207 -5.88 11.27 -21.92
CA GLN A 207 -4.76 10.40 -22.29
C GLN A 207 -3.56 11.21 -22.78
N VAL A 208 -3.78 12.12 -23.72
CA VAL A 208 -2.71 12.97 -24.28
C VAL A 208 -2.08 13.83 -23.19
N TRP A 209 -2.87 14.33 -22.27
CA TRP A 209 -2.37 15.16 -21.18
C TRP A 209 -1.40 14.39 -20.27
N VAL A 210 -1.76 13.18 -19.86
CA VAL A 210 -0.87 12.33 -19.03
C VAL A 210 0.38 11.96 -19.81
N GLN A 211 0.28 11.66 -21.10
CA GLN A 211 1.44 11.30 -21.95
C GLN A 211 2.47 12.43 -22.09
N ARG A 212 2.08 13.69 -21.96
CA ARG A 212 3.02 14.83 -21.94
C ARG A 212 4.00 14.75 -20.76
N HIS A 213 3.56 14.15 -19.65
CA HIS A 213 4.37 14.03 -18.44
C HIS A 213 4.97 12.65 -18.25
N VAL A 214 4.30 11.61 -18.76
CA VAL A 214 4.74 10.21 -18.73
C VAL A 214 4.67 9.64 -20.15
N PRO A 215 5.69 9.86 -20.97
CA PRO A 215 5.70 9.41 -22.37
C PRO A 215 5.45 7.90 -22.48
N GLY A 216 4.58 7.52 -23.43
CA GLY A 216 4.23 6.12 -23.66
C GLY A 216 3.20 5.53 -22.68
N TYR A 217 2.84 6.22 -21.61
CA TYR A 217 1.81 5.74 -20.68
C TYR A 217 0.45 5.62 -21.37
N ARG A 218 -0.27 4.53 -21.09
CA ARG A 218 -1.62 4.31 -21.60
C ARG A 218 -2.55 3.95 -20.46
N PHE A 219 -3.66 4.66 -20.36
CA PHE A 219 -4.74 4.27 -19.46
C PHE A 219 -5.25 2.86 -19.82
N ARG A 220 -5.44 2.05 -18.82
CA ARG A 220 -6.04 0.72 -18.94
C ARG A 220 -7.43 0.65 -18.32
N THR A 221 -7.72 1.55 -17.41
CA THR A 221 -8.96 1.58 -16.64
C THR A 221 -9.62 2.95 -16.70
N LEU A 222 -10.93 2.98 -16.52
CA LEU A 222 -11.79 4.16 -16.52
C LEU A 222 -12.72 4.08 -15.31
N ALA A 223 -12.84 5.17 -14.56
CA ALA A 223 -13.90 5.40 -13.59
C ALA A 223 -14.84 6.51 -14.09
N LEU A 224 -16.16 6.41 -13.79
CA LEU A 224 -17.22 7.34 -14.22
C LEU A 224 -18.06 7.77 -13.03
#